data_049d1aee16212a3e7b6662f9065e91c2
#
_entry.id   049d1aee16212a3e7b6662f9065e91c2
#
_cell.length_a   1.000
_cell.length_b   1.000
_cell.length_c   1.000
_cell.angle_alpha   90.00
_cell.angle_beta   90.00
_cell.angle_gamma   90.00
#
_symmetry.space_group_name_H-M   'P 1'
#
loop_
_entity.id
_entity.type
_entity.pdbx_description
1 polymer ?
#
loop_
_entity_poly.entity_id
_entity_poly.type
_entity_poly.pdbx_seq_one_letter_code
_entity_poly.pdbx_strand_id
1 'polypeptide(L)'
;LDELNKISEVQEIDVTCYENNQDVMELLQANLDWMQKHTAKKLVYKVRQENYILSQTENYNKTFCAEPDPRKYDIVIGNPPYIKLPKDAPEAMAMQDVCYGAPNLYFLFAAMSAFDLKENGEMVYIVPRSWTSGAYFKRFRNKFLGEMALQQIHLFESRDMVFETESVLQETMIFKAKRTNKRPEDILMTTTQN
;
A
#
# COMPACT_ATOMS: atom_id res chain seq x y z
N LEU A 1 -7.86 -10.32 10.48
CA LEU A 1 -9.17 -10.93 10.65
C LEU A 1 -9.72 -10.78 12.05
N ASP A 2 -8.96 -11.14 13.08
CA ASP A 2 -9.44 -11.11 14.47
C ASP A 2 -9.94 -9.71 14.87
N GLU A 3 -9.27 -8.65 14.46
CA GLU A 3 -9.71 -7.30 14.73
C GLU A 3 -11.00 -6.93 13.95
N LEU A 4 -11.10 -7.34 12.68
CA LEU A 4 -12.32 -7.14 11.90
C LEU A 4 -13.52 -7.93 12.45
N ASN A 5 -13.26 -9.13 12.99
CA ASN A 5 -14.32 -9.93 13.64
C ASN A 5 -14.92 -9.25 14.88
N LYS A 6 -14.17 -8.37 15.55
CA LYS A 6 -14.62 -7.62 16.74
C LYS A 6 -15.53 -6.44 16.39
N ILE A 7 -15.51 -5.96 15.15
CA ILE A 7 -16.31 -4.81 14.72
C ILE A 7 -17.72 -5.27 14.37
N SER A 8 -18.70 -4.95 15.21
CA SER A 8 -20.09 -5.42 15.08
C SER A 8 -20.78 -4.94 13.80
N GLU A 9 -20.43 -3.76 13.31
CA GLU A 9 -21.01 -3.11 12.13
C GLU A 9 -20.55 -3.74 10.82
N VAL A 10 -19.38 -4.42 10.81
CA VAL A 10 -18.88 -5.13 9.63
C VAL A 10 -19.57 -6.49 9.54
N GLN A 11 -20.32 -6.72 8.47
CA GLN A 11 -20.97 -8.00 8.19
C GLN A 11 -20.30 -8.78 7.08
N GLU A 12 -19.70 -8.08 6.12
CA GLU A 12 -19.05 -8.67 4.95
C GLU A 12 -17.65 -8.05 4.74
N ILE A 13 -16.71 -8.88 4.33
CA ILE A 13 -15.33 -8.49 4.01
C ILE A 13 -15.08 -8.94 2.57
N ASP A 14 -14.88 -7.98 1.65
CA ASP A 14 -14.47 -8.23 0.27
C ASP A 14 -12.97 -7.96 0.15
N VAL A 15 -12.20 -8.99 -0.18
CA VAL A 15 -10.73 -8.94 -0.28
C VAL A 15 -10.31 -9.07 -1.73
N THR A 16 -9.51 -8.12 -2.22
CA THR A 16 -8.82 -8.26 -3.50
C THR A 16 -7.32 -8.34 -3.25
N CYS A 17 -6.71 -9.45 -3.65
CA CYS A 17 -5.27 -9.66 -3.60
C CYS A 17 -4.67 -9.52 -5.00
N TYR A 18 -3.61 -8.75 -5.12
CA TYR A 18 -2.79 -8.65 -6.32
C TYR A 18 -1.46 -9.34 -6.08
N GLU A 19 -1.18 -10.37 -6.87
CA GLU A 19 0.08 -11.11 -6.81
C GLU A 19 0.51 -11.49 -8.22
N ASN A 20 1.77 -11.26 -8.54
CA ASN A 20 2.33 -11.53 -9.86
C ASN A 20 3.24 -12.77 -9.88
N ASN A 21 3.71 -13.22 -8.72
CA ASN A 21 4.57 -14.38 -8.59
C ASN A 21 3.74 -15.68 -8.58
N GLN A 22 3.93 -16.50 -9.62
CA GLN A 22 3.24 -17.79 -9.74
C GLN A 22 3.58 -18.74 -8.59
N ASP A 23 4.79 -18.69 -8.05
CA ASP A 23 5.26 -19.66 -7.05
C ASP A 23 4.54 -19.54 -5.70
N VAL A 24 3.95 -18.37 -5.41
CA VAL A 24 3.23 -18.14 -4.16
C VAL A 24 1.71 -18.24 -4.28
N MET A 25 1.19 -18.44 -5.50
CA MET A 25 -0.26 -18.43 -5.75
C MET A 25 -1.01 -19.52 -4.99
N GLU A 26 -0.47 -20.75 -4.95
CA GLU A 26 -1.10 -21.86 -4.24
C GLU A 26 -1.18 -21.58 -2.73
N LEU A 27 -0.10 -21.04 -2.15
CA LEU A 27 -0.06 -20.68 -0.74
C LEU A 27 -1.03 -19.53 -0.42
N LEU A 28 -1.09 -18.51 -1.29
CA LEU A 28 -2.02 -17.41 -1.15
C LEU A 28 -3.47 -17.91 -1.16
N GLN A 29 -3.81 -18.77 -2.11
CA GLN A 29 -5.14 -19.35 -2.24
C GLN A 29 -5.51 -20.18 -1.00
N ALA A 30 -4.60 -21.05 -0.54
CA ALA A 30 -4.82 -21.86 0.65
C ALA A 30 -5.04 -21.01 1.92
N ASN A 31 -4.29 -19.92 2.07
CA ASN A 31 -4.47 -18.98 3.17
C ASN A 31 -5.82 -18.27 3.12
N LEU A 32 -6.26 -17.81 1.94
CA LEU A 32 -7.54 -17.16 1.77
C LEU A 32 -8.72 -18.11 2.02
N ASP A 33 -8.62 -19.35 1.55
CA ASP A 33 -9.60 -20.40 1.83
C ASP A 33 -9.70 -20.71 3.33
N TRP A 34 -8.55 -20.75 4.01
CA TRP A 34 -8.49 -20.93 5.44
C TRP A 34 -9.16 -19.76 6.17
N MET A 35 -8.83 -18.54 5.78
CA MET A 35 -9.42 -17.33 6.34
C MET A 35 -10.93 -17.31 6.17
N GLN A 36 -11.44 -17.66 4.99
CA GLN A 36 -12.88 -17.72 4.70
C GLN A 36 -13.61 -18.72 5.61
N LYS A 37 -12.98 -19.87 5.91
CA LYS A 37 -13.55 -20.93 6.78
C LYS A 37 -13.52 -20.57 8.27
N HIS A 38 -12.58 -19.72 8.71
CA HIS A 38 -12.34 -19.43 10.11
C HIS A 38 -12.75 -18.03 10.57
N THR A 39 -13.31 -17.21 9.68
CA THR A 39 -13.85 -15.91 10.06
C THR A 39 -15.32 -16.03 10.52
N ALA A 40 -15.71 -15.18 11.46
CA ALA A 40 -17.11 -15.05 11.88
C ALA A 40 -17.93 -14.18 10.91
N LYS A 41 -17.30 -13.52 9.96
CA LYS A 41 -17.91 -12.64 8.98
C LYS A 41 -18.03 -13.34 7.62
N LYS A 42 -18.93 -12.85 6.77
CA LYS A 42 -18.94 -13.28 5.37
C LYS A 42 -17.68 -12.72 4.69
N LEU A 43 -16.76 -13.59 4.29
CA LEU A 43 -15.56 -13.22 3.56
C LEU A 43 -15.68 -13.68 2.11
N VAL A 44 -15.56 -12.73 1.19
CA VAL A 44 -15.45 -12.97 -0.25
C VAL A 44 -14.08 -12.48 -0.70
N TYR A 45 -13.40 -13.21 -1.57
CA TYR A 45 -12.10 -12.77 -2.06
C TYR A 45 -11.93 -12.98 -3.57
N LYS A 46 -11.04 -12.19 -4.14
CA LYS A 46 -10.57 -12.30 -5.53
C LYS A 46 -9.05 -12.24 -5.54
N VAL A 47 -8.43 -13.16 -6.24
CA VAL A 47 -7.00 -13.12 -6.54
C VAL A 47 -6.80 -12.63 -7.97
N ARG A 48 -6.01 -11.58 -8.14
CA ARG A 48 -5.63 -10.98 -9.41
C ARG A 48 -4.16 -11.29 -9.68
N GLN A 49 -3.92 -12.22 -10.62
CA GLN A 49 -2.57 -12.55 -11.08
C GLN A 49 -2.14 -11.57 -12.17
N GLU A 50 -1.89 -10.33 -11.75
CA GLU A 50 -1.55 -9.24 -12.66
C GLU A 50 -0.67 -8.19 -11.98
N ASN A 51 0.03 -7.40 -12.78
CA ASN A 51 0.77 -6.25 -12.26
C ASN A 51 -0.21 -5.21 -11.73
N TYR A 52 -0.19 -4.97 -10.41
CA TYR A 52 -1.11 -4.06 -9.74
C TYR A 52 -1.12 -2.65 -10.33
N ILE A 53 0.06 -2.06 -10.55
CA ILE A 53 0.16 -0.69 -11.07
C ILE A 53 -0.41 -0.61 -12.49
N LEU A 54 0.01 -1.53 -13.36
CA LEU A 54 -0.39 -1.50 -14.76
C LEU A 54 -1.88 -1.79 -14.93
N SER A 55 -2.46 -2.65 -14.10
CA SER A 55 -3.89 -2.97 -14.14
C SER A 55 -4.79 -1.78 -13.73
N GLN A 56 -4.25 -0.79 -13.00
CA GLN A 56 -4.98 0.42 -12.60
C GLN A 56 -4.67 1.64 -13.49
N THR A 57 -3.69 1.56 -14.39
CA THR A 57 -3.16 2.72 -15.15
C THR A 57 -4.24 3.45 -15.94
N GLU A 58 -5.17 2.74 -16.55
CA GLU A 58 -6.23 3.37 -17.33
C GLU A 58 -7.11 4.29 -16.48
N ASN A 59 -7.51 3.84 -15.30
CA ASN A 59 -8.28 4.63 -14.35
C ASN A 59 -7.47 5.78 -13.78
N TYR A 60 -6.21 5.54 -13.41
CA TYR A 60 -5.31 6.54 -12.87
C TYR A 60 -5.11 7.72 -13.81
N ASN A 61 -4.97 7.49 -15.11
CA ASN A 61 -4.76 8.52 -16.12
C ASN A 61 -6.06 9.22 -16.58
N LYS A 62 -7.23 8.63 -16.34
CA LYS A 62 -8.55 9.19 -16.70
C LYS A 62 -9.19 10.04 -15.60
N THR A 63 -8.53 10.29 -14.50
CA THR A 63 -9.08 10.69 -13.19
C THR A 63 -9.93 11.97 -13.14
N PHE A 64 -10.00 12.78 -14.19
CA PHE A 64 -10.76 14.04 -14.11
C PHE A 64 -12.23 13.93 -14.56
N CYS A 65 -12.65 12.81 -15.15
CA CYS A 65 -14.01 12.65 -15.69
C CYS A 65 -14.59 11.23 -15.60
N ALA A 66 -14.01 10.33 -14.79
CA ALA A 66 -14.46 8.94 -14.76
C ALA A 66 -15.68 8.74 -13.84
N GLU A 67 -16.82 8.43 -14.44
CA GLU A 67 -17.92 7.77 -13.77
C GLU A 67 -17.92 6.29 -14.21
N PRO A 68 -17.94 5.31 -13.29
CA PRO A 68 -18.02 5.46 -11.84
C PRO A 68 -16.69 5.86 -11.19
N ASP A 69 -16.76 6.38 -9.95
CA ASP A 69 -15.60 6.71 -9.12
C ASP A 69 -14.61 5.53 -9.08
N PRO A 70 -13.35 5.68 -9.50
CA PRO A 70 -12.36 4.61 -9.52
C PRO A 70 -11.97 4.10 -8.12
N ARG A 71 -12.27 4.86 -7.06
CA ARG A 71 -11.95 4.52 -5.68
C ARG A 71 -12.79 3.33 -5.19
N LYS A 72 -12.10 2.27 -4.74
CA LYS A 72 -12.72 0.98 -4.53
C LYS A 72 -12.63 0.48 -3.09
N TYR A 73 -11.55 0.84 -2.39
CA TYR A 73 -11.16 0.17 -1.16
C TYR A 73 -11.34 1.06 0.05
N ASP A 74 -11.83 0.46 1.14
CA ASP A 74 -11.90 1.08 2.46
C ASP A 74 -10.56 0.96 3.18
N ILE A 75 -9.84 -0.15 2.94
CA ILE A 75 -8.55 -0.46 3.55
C ILE A 75 -7.60 -1.01 2.48
N VAL A 76 -6.35 -0.55 2.50
CA VAL A 76 -5.24 -1.15 1.74
C VAL A 76 -4.10 -1.49 2.68
N ILE A 77 -3.62 -2.72 2.59
CA ILE A 77 -2.46 -3.21 3.37
C ILE A 77 -1.43 -3.76 2.41
N GLY A 78 -0.15 -3.40 2.57
CA GLY A 78 0.87 -3.86 1.65
C GLY A 78 2.30 -3.87 2.20
N ASN A 79 3.07 -4.81 1.67
CA ASN A 79 4.51 -4.85 1.73
C ASN A 79 5.01 -4.92 0.27
N PRO A 80 5.10 -3.78 -0.42
CA PRO A 80 5.47 -3.76 -1.84
C PRO A 80 6.95 -4.09 -2.04
N PRO A 81 7.36 -4.54 -3.24
CA PRO A 81 8.75 -4.84 -3.54
C PRO A 81 9.63 -3.58 -3.55
N TYR A 82 10.85 -3.66 -2.96
CA TYR A 82 11.81 -2.56 -2.84
C TYR A 82 12.80 -2.52 -4.00
N ILE A 83 12.28 -2.57 -5.22
CA ILE A 83 13.06 -2.68 -6.45
C ILE A 83 13.12 -1.32 -7.15
N LYS A 84 14.33 -0.92 -7.57
CA LYS A 84 14.52 0.27 -8.40
C LYS A 84 14.23 -0.07 -9.86
N LEU A 85 13.34 0.68 -10.49
CA LEU A 85 12.97 0.51 -11.89
C LEU A 85 13.79 1.44 -12.81
N PRO A 86 14.01 1.06 -14.08
CA PRO A 86 14.44 1.97 -15.14
C PRO A 86 13.41 3.12 -15.30
N LYS A 87 13.87 4.25 -15.85
CA LYS A 87 12.98 5.42 -16.10
C LYS A 87 11.89 5.14 -17.14
N ASP A 88 12.18 4.22 -18.05
CA ASP A 88 11.32 3.78 -19.15
C ASP A 88 10.53 2.50 -18.83
N ALA A 89 10.60 2.01 -17.59
CA ALA A 89 9.74 0.93 -17.16
C ALA A 89 8.25 1.32 -17.31
N PRO A 90 7.38 0.39 -17.74
CA PRO A 90 5.96 0.68 -17.93
C PRO A 90 5.29 1.33 -16.72
N GLU A 91 5.61 0.86 -15.51
CA GLU A 91 5.08 1.42 -14.24
C GLU A 91 5.57 2.85 -14.01
N ALA A 92 6.84 3.14 -14.33
CA ALA A 92 7.40 4.48 -14.21
C ALA A 92 6.75 5.44 -15.21
N MET A 93 6.51 4.98 -16.43
CA MET A 93 5.83 5.74 -17.48
C MET A 93 4.36 6.01 -17.14
N ALA A 94 3.68 5.03 -16.55
CA ALA A 94 2.28 5.15 -16.12
C ALA A 94 2.08 6.19 -15.02
N MET A 95 3.10 6.41 -14.18
CA MET A 95 3.03 7.24 -12.97
C MET A 95 4.12 8.34 -12.96
N GLN A 96 4.35 9.00 -14.09
CA GLN A 96 5.38 10.04 -14.22
C GLN A 96 5.17 11.24 -13.29
N ASP A 97 3.95 11.52 -12.90
CA ASP A 97 3.57 12.62 -12.03
C ASP A 97 4.16 12.49 -10.61
N VAL A 98 4.44 11.27 -10.14
CA VAL A 98 5.08 11.01 -8.85
C VAL A 98 6.58 10.74 -8.95
N CYS A 99 7.12 10.57 -10.17
CA CYS A 99 8.51 10.20 -10.39
C CYS A 99 9.44 11.41 -10.53
N TYR A 100 10.65 11.29 -9.99
CA TYR A 100 11.80 12.13 -10.32
C TYR A 100 13.00 11.22 -10.66
N GLY A 101 13.20 10.99 -11.95
CA GLY A 101 14.20 10.02 -12.42
C GLY A 101 13.69 8.58 -12.37
N ALA A 102 14.61 7.63 -12.16
CA ALA A 102 14.31 6.19 -12.08
C ALA A 102 13.65 5.84 -10.74
N PRO A 103 12.36 5.44 -10.71
CA PRO A 103 11.65 5.25 -9.45
C PRO A 103 12.03 3.96 -8.72
N ASN A 104 11.71 3.90 -7.43
CA ASN A 104 11.61 2.65 -6.71
C ASN A 104 10.14 2.20 -6.69
N LEU A 105 9.90 0.91 -6.88
CA LEU A 105 8.57 0.35 -7.07
C LEU A 105 7.65 0.58 -5.86
N TYR A 106 8.17 0.51 -4.62
CA TYR A 106 7.38 0.64 -3.40
C TYR A 106 6.57 1.94 -3.31
N PHE A 107 7.14 3.06 -3.74
CA PHE A 107 6.40 4.33 -3.66
C PHE A 107 5.39 4.51 -4.81
N LEU A 108 5.58 3.84 -5.94
CA LEU A 108 4.55 3.75 -6.98
C LEU A 108 3.34 2.96 -6.46
N PHE A 109 3.58 1.84 -5.77
CA PHE A 109 2.51 1.10 -5.09
C PHE A 109 1.77 1.98 -4.07
N ALA A 110 2.50 2.73 -3.23
CA ALA A 110 1.87 3.60 -2.24
C ALA A 110 1.03 4.71 -2.90
N ALA A 111 1.50 5.31 -4.00
CA ALA A 111 0.76 6.34 -4.73
C ALA A 111 -0.49 5.76 -5.42
N MET A 112 -0.37 4.58 -6.05
CA MET A 112 -1.51 3.91 -6.68
C MET A 112 -2.56 3.48 -5.64
N SER A 113 -2.12 2.96 -4.49
CA SER A 113 -3.03 2.59 -3.41
C SER A 113 -3.75 3.80 -2.80
N ALA A 114 -3.07 4.94 -2.67
CA ALA A 114 -3.71 6.18 -2.26
C ALA A 114 -4.80 6.60 -3.26
N PHE A 115 -4.56 6.42 -4.56
CA PHE A 115 -5.55 6.68 -5.60
C PHE A 115 -6.77 5.76 -5.50
N ASP A 116 -6.56 4.45 -5.25
CA ASP A 116 -7.64 3.45 -5.18
C ASP A 116 -8.47 3.51 -3.88
N LEU A 117 -8.00 4.23 -2.86
CA LEU A 117 -8.73 4.39 -1.59
C LEU A 117 -9.94 5.31 -1.74
N LYS A 118 -11.05 4.93 -1.12
CA LYS A 118 -12.20 5.80 -0.89
C LYS A 118 -11.86 6.98 0.03
N GLU A 119 -12.69 8.01 0.03
CA GLU A 119 -12.60 9.06 1.04
C GLU A 119 -12.75 8.47 2.44
N ASN A 120 -11.87 8.85 3.36
CA ASN A 120 -11.70 8.27 4.68
C ASN A 120 -11.16 6.82 4.71
N GLY A 121 -10.82 6.23 3.58
CA GLY A 121 -10.14 4.94 3.53
C GLY A 121 -8.73 5.00 4.14
N GLU A 122 -8.26 3.87 4.65
CA GLU A 122 -7.01 3.76 5.40
C GLU A 122 -5.99 2.88 4.68
N MET A 123 -4.73 3.25 4.81
CA MET A 123 -3.59 2.52 4.26
C MET A 123 -2.61 2.16 5.38
N VAL A 124 -2.12 0.92 5.37
CA VAL A 124 -1.02 0.48 6.21
C VAL A 124 0.04 -0.17 5.34
N TYR A 125 1.24 0.40 5.33
CA TYR A 125 2.35 -0.07 4.52
C TYR A 125 3.62 -0.25 5.35
N ILE A 126 4.38 -1.30 5.04
CA ILE A 126 5.77 -1.44 5.45
C ILE A 126 6.67 -1.09 4.26
N VAL A 127 7.54 -0.09 4.40
CA VAL A 127 8.37 0.45 3.32
C VAL A 127 9.68 1.01 3.86
N PRO A 128 10.71 1.19 2.99
CA PRO A 128 11.90 1.96 3.36
C PRO A 128 11.55 3.38 3.79
N ARG A 129 12.15 3.87 4.88
CA ARG A 129 11.89 5.25 5.36
C ARG A 129 12.49 6.35 4.48
N SER A 130 13.32 6.01 3.51
CA SER A 130 14.02 6.96 2.63
C SER A 130 13.11 7.95 1.90
N TRP A 131 11.85 7.62 1.67
CA TRP A 131 10.89 8.51 1.02
C TRP A 131 10.53 9.75 1.87
N THR A 132 10.77 9.73 3.17
CA THR A 132 10.44 10.83 4.09
C THR A 132 11.34 12.06 3.88
N SER A 133 12.47 11.91 3.21
CA SER A 133 13.45 12.97 3.00
C SER A 133 14.00 12.99 1.56
N GLY A 134 14.90 13.94 1.27
CA GLY A 134 15.60 14.06 0.01
C GLY A 134 14.78 14.60 -1.17
N ALA A 135 15.48 15.17 -2.15
CA ALA A 135 14.86 15.77 -3.34
C ALA A 135 14.26 14.74 -4.29
N TYR A 136 14.84 13.53 -4.32
CA TYR A 136 14.39 12.42 -5.17
C TYR A 136 12.92 12.06 -4.96
N PHE A 137 12.45 12.05 -3.70
CA PHE A 137 11.07 11.70 -3.36
C PHE A 137 10.11 12.90 -3.30
N LYS A 138 10.56 14.11 -3.67
CA LYS A 138 9.76 15.33 -3.49
C LYS A 138 8.41 15.27 -4.23
N ARG A 139 8.39 14.79 -5.48
CA ARG A 139 7.15 14.68 -6.27
C ARG A 139 6.17 13.72 -5.62
N PHE A 140 6.66 12.52 -5.28
CA PHE A 140 5.86 11.53 -4.56
C PHE A 140 5.31 12.10 -3.25
N ARG A 141 6.18 12.67 -2.38
CA ARG A 141 5.71 13.26 -1.10
C ARG A 141 4.65 14.32 -1.29
N ASN A 142 4.84 15.23 -2.24
CA ASN A 142 3.89 16.30 -2.47
C ASN A 142 2.51 15.77 -2.86
N LYS A 143 2.45 14.80 -3.77
CA LYS A 143 1.20 14.17 -4.18
C LYS A 143 0.60 13.35 -3.05
N PHE A 144 1.38 12.41 -2.49
CA PHE A 144 0.93 11.49 -1.46
C PHE A 144 0.41 12.24 -0.22
N LEU A 145 1.19 13.16 0.34
CA LEU A 145 0.78 13.96 1.49
C LEU A 145 -0.25 15.05 1.14
N GLY A 146 -0.50 15.32 -0.11
CA GLY A 146 -1.62 16.16 -0.56
C GLY A 146 -2.97 15.46 -0.44
N GLU A 147 -2.99 14.14 -0.57
CA GLU A 147 -4.20 13.30 -0.56
C GLU A 147 -4.36 12.48 0.73
N MET A 148 -3.25 12.16 1.39
CA MET A 148 -3.17 11.27 2.53
C MET A 148 -2.68 11.99 3.78
N ALA A 149 -3.35 11.78 4.90
CA ALA A 149 -2.94 12.24 6.22
C ALA A 149 -2.28 11.09 6.99
N LEU A 150 -1.00 11.23 7.32
CA LEU A 150 -0.29 10.28 8.19
C LEU A 150 -0.91 10.31 9.58
N GLN A 151 -1.23 9.14 10.13
CA GLN A 151 -1.81 8.99 11.46
C GLN A 151 -0.83 8.33 12.43
N GLN A 152 -0.08 7.35 11.95
CA GLN A 152 0.87 6.60 12.78
C GLN A 152 2.10 6.23 11.97
N ILE A 153 3.25 6.23 12.65
CA ILE A 153 4.54 5.77 12.14
C ILE A 153 5.17 4.86 13.19
N HIS A 154 5.61 3.69 12.76
CA HIS A 154 6.45 2.80 13.55
C HIS A 154 7.82 2.68 12.89
N LEU A 155 8.88 2.97 13.67
CA LEU A 155 10.27 2.87 13.22
C LEU A 155 10.93 1.63 13.83
N PHE A 156 11.65 0.89 13.02
CA PHE A 156 12.52 -0.18 13.50
C PHE A 156 13.90 0.40 13.81
N GLU A 157 14.36 0.28 15.05
CA GLU A 157 15.65 0.82 15.50
C GLU A 157 16.84 0.00 15.00
N SER A 158 16.64 -1.32 14.77
CA SER A 158 17.66 -2.22 14.26
C SER A 158 17.37 -2.64 12.81
N ARG A 159 18.42 -2.55 11.96
CA ARG A 159 18.36 -3.02 10.57
C ARG A 159 18.19 -4.53 10.47
N ASP A 160 18.67 -5.26 11.47
CA ASP A 160 18.75 -6.72 11.47
C ASP A 160 17.46 -7.40 11.88
N MET A 161 16.52 -6.67 12.51
CA MET A 161 15.30 -7.24 13.10
C MET A 161 14.15 -7.46 12.11
N VAL A 162 14.17 -6.86 10.92
CA VAL A 162 13.00 -6.87 10.03
C VAL A 162 13.08 -7.94 8.95
N PHE A 163 14.29 -8.27 8.49
CA PHE A 163 14.52 -9.24 7.42
C PHE A 163 15.82 -10.02 7.65
N GLU A 164 15.82 -11.02 8.55
CA GLU A 164 16.99 -11.84 8.86
C GLU A 164 17.54 -12.63 7.66
N THR A 165 16.73 -12.84 6.63
CA THR A 165 17.08 -13.66 5.45
C THR A 165 17.35 -12.88 4.17
N GLU A 166 17.02 -11.59 4.14
CA GLU A 166 17.25 -10.75 2.96
C GLU A 166 18.22 -9.61 3.28
N SER A 167 19.20 -9.37 2.42
CA SER A 167 20.18 -8.28 2.54
C SER A 167 19.55 -6.90 2.30
N VAL A 168 18.43 -6.59 3.00
CA VAL A 168 17.77 -5.29 2.92
C VAL A 168 18.54 -4.30 3.80
N LEU A 169 19.49 -3.59 3.19
CA LEU A 169 20.30 -2.55 3.83
C LEU A 169 19.53 -1.25 4.16
N GLN A 170 18.22 -1.24 3.96
CA GLN A 170 17.40 -0.04 4.13
C GLN A 170 16.62 -0.09 5.44
N GLU A 171 16.71 0.99 6.21
CA GLU A 171 15.87 1.18 7.39
C GLU A 171 14.39 1.26 6.95
N THR A 172 13.58 0.37 7.48
CA THR A 172 12.15 0.26 7.18
C THR A 172 11.29 0.98 8.21
N MET A 173 10.08 1.30 7.81
CA MET A 173 9.04 1.83 8.68
C MET A 173 7.69 1.22 8.33
N ILE A 174 6.81 1.11 9.31
CA ILE A 174 5.39 0.94 9.04
C ILE A 174 4.73 2.30 9.19
N PHE A 175 3.87 2.66 8.27
CA PHE A 175 3.02 3.83 8.44
C PHE A 175 1.55 3.47 8.25
N LYS A 176 0.70 4.18 8.99
CA LYS A 176 -0.74 4.25 8.77
C LYS A 176 -1.08 5.64 8.24
N ALA A 177 -1.82 5.70 7.14
CA ALA A 177 -2.32 6.94 6.57
C ALA A 177 -3.80 6.82 6.23
N LYS A 178 -4.52 7.94 6.25
CA LYS A 178 -5.94 8.03 5.90
C LYS A 178 -6.13 8.96 4.72
N ARG A 179 -6.95 8.58 3.75
CA ARG A 179 -7.33 9.49 2.66
C ARG A 179 -8.27 10.56 3.18
N THR A 180 -7.78 11.77 3.33
CA THR A 180 -8.56 12.90 3.81
C THR A 180 -7.82 14.22 3.61
N ASN A 181 -8.54 15.30 3.40
CA ASN A 181 -8.01 16.67 3.37
C ASN A 181 -7.77 17.24 4.79
N LYS A 182 -8.27 16.58 5.83
CA LYS A 182 -8.09 16.98 7.22
C LYS A 182 -6.79 16.37 7.76
N ARG A 183 -5.82 17.20 8.10
CA ARG A 183 -4.59 16.73 8.75
C ARG A 183 -4.85 16.53 10.23
N PRO A 184 -4.33 15.44 10.84
CA PRO A 184 -4.37 15.27 12.27
C PRO A 184 -3.48 16.34 12.95
N GLU A 185 -3.83 16.72 14.15
CA GLU A 185 -3.01 17.63 14.97
C GLU A 185 -1.68 16.95 15.35
N ASP A 186 -1.73 15.65 15.65
CA ASP A 186 -0.59 14.83 16.04
C ASP A 186 -0.47 13.57 15.20
N ILE A 187 0.76 13.08 15.05
CA ILE A 187 1.07 11.78 14.45
C ILE A 187 1.67 10.90 15.56
N LEU A 188 1.05 9.74 15.80
CA LEU A 188 1.59 8.78 16.76
C LEU A 188 2.88 8.17 16.21
N MET A 189 3.99 8.35 16.93
CA MET A 189 5.26 7.72 16.61
C MET A 189 5.60 6.65 17.65
N THR A 190 5.96 5.47 17.17
CA THR A 190 6.43 4.36 17.99
C THR A 190 7.73 3.81 17.43
N THR A 191 8.55 3.20 18.30
CA THR A 191 9.80 2.53 17.91
C THR A 191 9.84 1.14 18.51
N THR A 192 10.60 0.24 17.88
CA THR A 192 10.97 -1.03 18.49
C THR A 192 12.03 -0.72 19.55
N GLN A 193 11.81 -1.09 20.81
CA GLN A 193 12.86 -1.09 21.83
C GLN A 193 13.55 -2.46 21.79
N ASN A 194 14.90 -2.46 21.78
CA ASN A 194 15.73 -3.66 21.94
C ASN A 194 15.64 -4.21 23.36
#